data_e5e43d28fdd11d63d717f10e9f143398
#
_entry.id   e5e43d28fdd11d63d717f10e9f143398
#
_cell.length_a   1.000
_cell.length_b   1.000
_cell.length_c   1.000
_cell.angle_alpha   90.00
_cell.angle_beta   90.00
_cell.angle_gamma   90.00
#
_symmetry.space_group_name_H-M   'P 1'
#
loop_
_entity.id
_entity.type
_entity.pdbx_description
1 polymer ?
#
loop_
_entity_poly.entity_id
_entity_poly.type
_entity_poly.pdbx_seq_one_letter_code
_entity_poly.pdbx_strand_id
1 'polypeptide(L)'
;PLNQSLGHDIGDKILKLVGNRLSQNLQPEDVISRFSGDEFAILLTQMTDLKQVAVRAEEIIAGLSQPFHVDGYDIHLSASIGVADADPDIKCVKQFINAAKDAMRDANAEGGNTWHWYNFTKEPLPKVDYVQLRHELMVALHEQQFKLFYQPILDSETGKVKCLEALIRWQHPEKGFISPADFIPFAERTGQIVSIGEWVLRQACEEVKAWNMQHETQISVAVNLSPLQFKRSGFLSDLQQLLAEIEFPHELLKLEVTESMLIASGDKSIEILKNVRALGIKVSVDDFGTGYSSLSYLRSLPIDEIKLDRSFVQHLPGNLRDEAIIEAMITLAHKLDLEVVAEGIENPEQAECLKSHHCDYLQGFYYAKPARLNQLELISS
;
A
#
# COMPACT_ATOMS: atom_id res chain seq x y z
N PRO A 1 -12.06 3.56 16.84
CA PRO A 1 -11.26 2.74 17.75
C PRO A 1 -11.25 3.26 19.18
N LEU A 2 -11.07 4.59 19.45
CA LEU A 2 -11.01 5.17 20.81
C LEU A 2 -12.27 4.91 21.63
N ASN A 3 -13.46 5.09 21.05
CA ASN A 3 -14.74 4.83 21.71
C ASN A 3 -14.95 3.36 22.09
N GLN A 4 -14.33 2.44 21.35
CA GLN A 4 -14.41 1.00 21.65
C GLN A 4 -13.49 0.60 22.82
N SER A 5 -12.39 1.34 23.03
CA SER A 5 -11.38 1.01 24.05
C SER A 5 -11.59 1.77 25.36
N LEU A 6 -12.06 3.02 25.32
CA LEU A 6 -12.12 3.93 26.47
C LEU A 6 -13.54 4.44 26.80
N GLY A 7 -14.55 4.06 26.02
CA GLY A 7 -15.94 4.47 26.19
C GLY A 7 -16.29 5.83 25.55
N HIS A 8 -17.59 6.05 25.36
CA HIS A 8 -18.10 7.25 24.68
C HIS A 8 -17.82 8.56 25.42
N ASP A 9 -17.82 8.54 26.77
CA ASP A 9 -17.61 9.74 27.58
C ASP A 9 -16.21 10.32 27.42
N ILE A 10 -15.18 9.47 27.32
CA ILE A 10 -13.79 9.90 27.08
C ILE A 10 -13.66 10.40 25.65
N GLY A 11 -14.27 9.75 24.68
CA GLY A 11 -14.30 10.19 23.28
C GLY A 11 -14.87 11.60 23.13
N ASP A 12 -15.99 11.91 23.81
CA ASP A 12 -16.61 13.24 23.76
C ASP A 12 -15.74 14.33 24.43
N LYS A 13 -15.04 13.98 25.52
CA LYS A 13 -14.07 14.90 26.16
C LYS A 13 -12.91 15.20 25.23
N ILE A 14 -12.35 14.17 24.56
CA ILE A 14 -11.28 14.34 23.59
C ILE A 14 -11.71 15.25 22.45
N LEU A 15 -12.88 15.02 21.85
CA LEU A 15 -13.39 15.84 20.76
C LEU A 15 -13.58 17.30 21.14
N LYS A 16 -13.97 17.59 22.38
CA LYS A 16 -14.03 18.96 22.91
C LYS A 16 -12.63 19.58 23.03
N LEU A 17 -11.64 18.82 23.52
CA LEU A 17 -10.26 19.29 23.62
C LEU A 17 -9.64 19.51 22.24
N VAL A 18 -9.92 18.65 21.26
CA VAL A 18 -9.52 18.83 19.86
C VAL A 18 -10.10 20.12 19.31
N GLY A 19 -11.41 20.36 19.45
CA GLY A 19 -12.05 21.59 19.02
C GLY A 19 -11.44 22.84 19.65
N ASN A 20 -11.15 22.81 20.97
CA ASN A 20 -10.49 23.91 21.68
C ASN A 20 -9.07 24.15 21.16
N ARG A 21 -8.29 23.09 20.95
CA ARG A 21 -6.90 23.20 20.44
C ARG A 21 -6.87 23.71 19.01
N LEU A 22 -7.80 23.29 18.15
CA LEU A 22 -7.96 23.83 16.82
C LEU A 22 -8.31 25.31 16.85
N SER A 23 -9.26 25.73 17.70
CA SER A 23 -9.69 27.12 17.82
C SER A 23 -8.57 28.05 18.29
N GLN A 24 -7.61 27.57 19.07
CA GLN A 24 -6.47 28.37 19.54
C GLN A 24 -5.48 28.76 18.43
N ASN A 25 -5.48 28.01 17.34
CA ASN A 25 -4.61 28.19 16.18
C ASN A 25 -5.29 28.97 15.04
N LEU A 26 -6.50 29.49 15.23
CA LEU A 26 -7.28 30.18 14.23
C LEU A 26 -7.33 31.70 14.47
N GLN A 27 -7.46 32.46 13.40
CA GLN A 27 -7.71 33.90 13.44
C GLN A 27 -9.17 34.19 13.84
N PRO A 28 -9.49 35.38 14.35
CA PRO A 28 -10.86 35.72 14.73
C PRO A 28 -11.90 35.63 13.61
N GLU A 29 -11.46 35.76 12.35
CA GLU A 29 -12.29 35.71 11.16
C GLU A 29 -12.47 34.29 10.60
N ASP A 30 -11.65 33.33 11.05
CA ASP A 30 -11.73 31.94 10.64
C ASP A 30 -12.90 31.24 11.34
N VAL A 31 -13.51 30.29 10.64
CA VAL A 31 -14.65 29.55 11.17
C VAL A 31 -14.29 28.09 11.33
N ILE A 32 -14.53 27.54 12.51
CA ILE A 32 -14.41 26.12 12.77
C ILE A 32 -15.77 25.51 13.09
N SER A 33 -16.05 24.34 12.54
CA SER A 33 -17.25 23.56 12.82
C SER A 33 -16.92 22.08 12.92
N ARG A 34 -17.56 21.38 13.85
CA ARG A 34 -17.56 19.92 13.88
C ARG A 34 -18.60 19.43 12.87
N PHE A 35 -18.15 18.73 11.84
CA PHE A 35 -18.99 18.33 10.71
C PHE A 35 -19.72 17.01 10.98
N SER A 36 -18.98 15.96 11.38
CA SER A 36 -19.56 14.68 11.79
C SER A 36 -18.51 13.84 12.54
N GLY A 37 -18.94 13.08 13.54
CA GLY A 37 -18.03 12.16 14.26
C GLY A 37 -16.75 12.83 14.74
N ASP A 38 -15.63 12.49 14.14
CA ASP A 38 -14.28 13.03 14.36
C ASP A 38 -13.84 14.02 13.27
N GLU A 39 -14.74 14.40 12.36
CA GLU A 39 -14.46 15.36 11.28
C GLU A 39 -14.72 16.80 11.71
N PHE A 40 -13.74 17.67 11.54
CA PHE A 40 -13.83 19.10 11.70
C PHE A 40 -13.63 19.79 10.35
N ALA A 41 -14.35 20.89 10.14
CA ALA A 41 -14.17 21.77 8.98
C ALA A 41 -13.69 23.13 9.46
N ILE A 42 -12.67 23.66 8.79
CA ILE A 42 -12.11 24.99 9.06
C ILE A 42 -12.20 25.80 7.78
N LEU A 43 -12.80 26.98 7.85
CA LEU A 43 -12.83 27.94 6.76
C LEU A 43 -11.82 29.05 7.09
N LEU A 44 -10.76 29.14 6.30
CA LEU A 44 -9.75 30.21 6.39
C LEU A 44 -10.17 31.34 5.44
N THR A 45 -10.35 32.55 5.96
CA THR A 45 -10.97 33.65 5.21
C THR A 45 -10.00 34.67 4.65
N GLN A 46 -8.76 34.71 5.11
CA GLN A 46 -7.76 35.75 4.75
C GLN A 46 -6.46 35.17 4.18
N MET A 47 -6.52 34.01 3.52
CA MET A 47 -5.35 33.40 2.91
C MET A 47 -5.14 33.95 1.49
N THR A 48 -4.01 34.61 1.28
CA THR A 48 -3.65 35.19 -0.03
C THR A 48 -2.54 34.40 -0.74
N ASP A 49 -1.89 33.46 -0.04
CA ASP A 49 -0.79 32.66 -0.57
C ASP A 49 -0.94 31.18 -0.14
N LEU A 50 -0.79 30.28 -1.10
CA LEU A 50 -0.80 28.83 -0.90
C LEU A 50 0.22 28.34 0.14
N LYS A 51 1.37 29.04 0.23
CA LYS A 51 2.40 28.72 1.24
C LYS A 51 1.91 28.96 2.68
N GLN A 52 1.09 29.97 2.89
CA GLN A 52 0.53 30.25 4.22
C GLN A 52 -0.45 29.14 4.64
N VAL A 53 -1.21 28.60 3.68
CA VAL A 53 -2.13 27.49 3.95
C VAL A 53 -1.38 26.22 4.30
N ALA A 54 -0.28 25.92 3.58
CA ALA A 54 0.59 24.79 3.88
C ALA A 54 1.16 24.85 5.30
N VAL A 55 1.74 26.00 5.67
CA VAL A 55 2.26 26.24 7.01
C VAL A 55 1.16 26.07 8.07
N ARG A 56 -0.03 26.58 7.81
CA ARG A 56 -1.17 26.45 8.73
C ARG A 56 -1.62 25.00 8.90
N ALA A 57 -1.64 24.22 7.82
CA ALA A 57 -1.97 22.79 7.88
C ALA A 57 -0.94 22.00 8.70
N GLU A 58 0.34 22.30 8.52
CA GLU A 58 1.43 21.70 9.30
C GLU A 58 1.37 22.09 10.80
N GLU A 59 1.09 23.34 11.11
CA GLU A 59 0.89 23.82 12.50
C GLU A 59 -0.27 23.09 13.19
N ILE A 60 -1.40 22.88 12.48
CA ILE A 60 -2.56 22.16 13.00
C ILE A 60 -2.20 20.70 13.26
N ILE A 61 -1.52 20.01 12.34
CA ILE A 61 -1.08 18.62 12.52
C ILE A 61 -0.13 18.51 13.71
N ALA A 62 0.90 19.37 13.77
CA ALA A 62 1.85 19.40 14.88
C ALA A 62 1.16 19.66 16.22
N GLY A 63 0.21 20.57 16.24
CA GLY A 63 -0.59 20.88 17.43
C GLY A 63 -1.44 19.70 17.90
N LEU A 64 -2.10 19.00 16.98
CA LEU A 64 -2.94 17.83 17.30
C LEU A 64 -2.13 16.57 17.68
N SER A 65 -0.87 16.49 17.23
CA SER A 65 0.05 15.40 17.60
C SER A 65 0.56 15.52 19.06
N GLN A 66 0.41 16.67 19.71
CA GLN A 66 0.73 16.80 21.13
C GLN A 66 -0.27 16.02 21.99
N PRO A 67 0.17 15.38 23.07
CA PRO A 67 -0.70 14.55 23.90
C PRO A 67 -1.90 15.31 24.45
N PHE A 68 -3.02 14.62 24.56
CA PHE A 68 -4.23 15.07 25.24
C PHE A 68 -4.36 14.39 26.60
N HIS A 69 -4.36 15.16 27.66
CA HIS A 69 -4.50 14.66 29.02
C HIS A 69 -5.99 14.59 29.40
N VAL A 70 -6.52 13.38 29.50
CA VAL A 70 -7.96 13.14 29.81
C VAL A 70 -8.07 12.05 30.86
N ASP A 71 -8.66 12.37 32.00
CA ASP A 71 -8.96 11.44 33.10
C ASP A 71 -7.75 10.57 33.52
N GLY A 72 -6.54 11.16 33.49
CA GLY A 72 -5.29 10.49 33.87
C GLY A 72 -4.62 9.69 32.73
N TYR A 73 -5.14 9.76 31.52
CA TYR A 73 -4.56 9.15 30.33
C TYR A 73 -3.92 10.19 29.43
N ASP A 74 -2.76 9.84 28.87
CA ASP A 74 -2.10 10.59 27.81
C ASP A 74 -2.47 9.97 26.47
N ILE A 75 -3.26 10.68 25.67
CA ILE A 75 -3.79 10.20 24.41
C ILE A 75 -3.13 10.95 23.25
N HIS A 76 -2.47 10.21 22.37
CA HIS A 76 -1.88 10.73 21.14
C HIS A 76 -2.87 10.56 19.98
N LEU A 77 -3.06 11.64 19.24
CA LEU A 77 -3.90 11.66 18.06
C LEU A 77 -3.05 12.03 16.83
N SER A 78 -3.46 11.55 15.68
CA SER A 78 -3.00 12.01 14.38
C SER A 78 -4.15 12.64 13.61
N ALA A 79 -3.86 13.55 12.70
CA ALA A 79 -4.87 14.21 11.88
C ALA A 79 -4.46 14.19 10.42
N SER A 80 -5.42 13.91 9.53
CA SER A 80 -5.26 14.08 8.10
C SER A 80 -6.10 15.27 7.65
N ILE A 81 -5.49 16.16 6.86
CA ILE A 81 -6.12 17.42 6.46
C ILE A 81 -6.25 17.43 4.93
N GLY A 82 -7.46 17.67 4.44
CA GLY A 82 -7.68 18.00 3.04
C GLY A 82 -7.92 19.49 2.89
N VAL A 83 -7.22 20.11 1.97
CA VAL A 83 -7.30 21.53 1.66
C VAL A 83 -7.92 21.73 0.30
N ALA A 84 -8.89 22.64 0.19
CA ALA A 84 -9.44 23.10 -1.08
C ALA A 84 -9.47 24.62 -1.07
N ASP A 85 -9.25 25.24 -2.21
CA ASP A 85 -9.42 26.68 -2.41
C ASP A 85 -10.73 27.01 -3.12
N ALA A 86 -11.07 28.30 -3.17
CA ALA A 86 -12.26 28.78 -3.84
C ALA A 86 -11.99 28.92 -5.35
N ASP A 87 -11.94 27.80 -6.05
CA ASP A 87 -11.77 27.76 -7.50
C ASP A 87 -13.06 28.25 -8.22
N PRO A 88 -12.94 28.99 -9.35
CA PRO A 88 -14.08 29.41 -10.16
C PRO A 88 -14.99 28.28 -10.64
N ASP A 89 -14.48 27.06 -10.74
CA ASP A 89 -15.26 25.89 -11.16
C ASP A 89 -16.13 25.32 -10.03
N ILE A 90 -15.92 25.73 -8.78
CA ILE A 90 -16.78 25.37 -7.65
C ILE A 90 -18.07 26.18 -7.68
N LYS A 91 -19.17 25.52 -8.03
CA LYS A 91 -20.48 26.16 -8.19
C LYS A 91 -21.33 26.21 -6.91
N CYS A 92 -20.95 25.46 -5.89
CA CYS A 92 -21.72 25.43 -4.64
C CYS A 92 -20.86 24.98 -3.43
N VAL A 93 -21.30 25.35 -2.23
CA VAL A 93 -20.66 25.01 -0.95
C VAL A 93 -20.45 23.49 -0.79
N LYS A 94 -21.40 22.67 -1.27
CA LYS A 94 -21.30 21.22 -1.18
C LYS A 94 -20.14 20.66 -2.01
N GLN A 95 -19.87 21.24 -3.18
CA GLN A 95 -18.69 20.85 -3.99
C GLN A 95 -17.39 21.24 -3.31
N PHE A 96 -17.34 22.43 -2.69
CA PHE A 96 -16.20 22.92 -1.94
C PHE A 96 -15.84 21.99 -0.76
N ILE A 97 -16.83 21.63 0.04
CA ILE A 97 -16.64 20.68 1.15
C ILE A 97 -16.20 19.31 0.65
N ASN A 98 -16.80 18.83 -0.45
CA ASN A 98 -16.41 17.53 -1.02
C ASN A 98 -14.98 17.53 -1.55
N ALA A 99 -14.53 18.62 -2.19
CA ALA A 99 -13.17 18.77 -2.65
C ALA A 99 -12.16 18.64 -1.48
N ALA A 100 -12.40 19.35 -0.37
CA ALA A 100 -11.58 19.20 0.82
C ALA A 100 -11.62 17.77 1.41
N LYS A 101 -12.78 17.11 1.40
CA LYS A 101 -12.91 15.72 1.88
C LYS A 101 -12.17 14.73 0.99
N ASP A 102 -12.17 14.93 -0.31
CA ASP A 102 -11.46 14.05 -1.24
C ASP A 102 -9.94 14.17 -1.03
N ALA A 103 -9.42 15.40 -0.89
CA ALA A 103 -8.02 15.62 -0.52
C ALA A 103 -7.65 15.03 0.86
N MET A 104 -8.56 15.10 1.85
CA MET A 104 -8.34 14.46 3.16
C MET A 104 -8.26 12.93 3.04
N ARG A 105 -9.03 12.33 2.13
CA ARG A 105 -8.94 10.88 1.87
C ARG A 105 -7.62 10.51 1.23
N ASP A 106 -7.10 11.34 0.32
CA ASP A 106 -5.76 11.15 -0.26
C ASP A 106 -4.70 11.19 0.85
N ALA A 107 -4.76 12.19 1.75
CA ALA A 107 -3.87 12.27 2.92
C ALA A 107 -3.97 11.04 3.85
N ASN A 108 -5.16 10.51 4.04
CA ASN A 108 -5.36 9.28 4.83
C ASN A 108 -4.80 8.04 4.13
N ALA A 109 -4.91 7.97 2.81
CA ALA A 109 -4.42 6.84 2.01
C ALA A 109 -2.89 6.76 2.00
N GLU A 110 -2.20 7.89 2.15
CA GLU A 110 -0.73 7.97 2.27
C GLU A 110 -0.19 7.70 3.69
N GLY A 111 -1.02 7.14 4.56
CA GLY A 111 -0.62 6.77 5.93
C GLY A 111 -1.11 7.73 7.02
N GLY A 112 -1.79 8.80 6.65
CA GLY A 112 -2.34 9.78 7.59
C GLY A 112 -1.28 10.72 8.18
N ASN A 113 -1.69 11.54 9.15
CA ASN A 113 -0.85 12.54 9.82
C ASN A 113 -0.14 13.52 8.86
N THR A 114 -0.80 13.82 7.77
CA THR A 114 -0.33 14.68 6.69
C THR A 114 -1.48 15.53 6.14
N TRP A 115 -1.20 16.37 5.16
CA TRP A 115 -2.21 17.16 4.48
C TRP A 115 -2.06 17.10 2.98
N HIS A 116 -3.17 17.21 2.23
CA HIS A 116 -3.21 17.24 0.78
C HIS A 116 -4.01 18.41 0.27
N TRP A 117 -3.58 18.94 -0.88
CA TRP A 117 -4.30 19.94 -1.64
C TRP A 117 -5.23 19.29 -2.65
N TYR A 118 -6.49 19.74 -2.73
CA TYR A 118 -7.38 19.31 -3.81
C TYR A 118 -6.88 19.86 -5.15
N ASN A 119 -6.61 18.98 -6.08
CA ASN A 119 -6.12 19.36 -7.40
C ASN A 119 -7.28 19.39 -8.40
N PHE A 120 -7.74 20.61 -8.76
CA PHE A 120 -8.81 20.80 -9.75
C PHE A 120 -8.42 20.39 -11.18
N THR A 121 -7.13 20.24 -11.49
CA THR A 121 -6.65 19.77 -12.80
C THR A 121 -6.70 18.25 -12.95
N LYS A 122 -6.81 17.49 -11.85
CA LYS A 122 -7.26 16.12 -11.94
C LYS A 122 -8.72 16.16 -12.35
N GLU A 123 -9.04 15.59 -13.53
CA GLU A 123 -10.44 15.30 -13.83
C GLU A 123 -11.09 14.72 -12.58
N PRO A 124 -12.24 15.27 -12.13
CA PRO A 124 -12.91 14.69 -10.98
C PRO A 124 -13.10 13.22 -11.31
N LEU A 125 -12.45 12.35 -10.53
CA LEU A 125 -12.73 10.92 -10.61
C LEU A 125 -14.28 10.84 -10.62
N PRO A 126 -14.89 10.22 -11.62
CA PRO A 126 -16.34 10.17 -11.75
C PRO A 126 -16.84 9.78 -10.37
N LYS A 127 -17.84 10.53 -9.83
CA LYS A 127 -18.43 10.24 -8.53
C LYS A 127 -18.65 8.75 -8.49
N VAL A 128 -17.71 8.02 -7.87
CA VAL A 128 -17.82 6.59 -7.78
C VAL A 128 -19.03 6.38 -6.91
N ASP A 129 -20.11 5.98 -7.54
CA ASP A 129 -21.26 5.48 -6.81
C ASP A 129 -20.76 4.23 -6.08
N TYR A 130 -20.45 4.40 -4.81
CA TYR A 130 -19.89 3.31 -3.99
C TYR A 130 -20.80 2.08 -3.98
N VAL A 131 -22.10 2.25 -4.15
CA VAL A 131 -23.04 1.15 -4.29
C VAL A 131 -22.85 0.49 -5.64
N GLN A 132 -22.69 1.27 -6.69
CA GLN A 132 -22.43 0.78 -8.03
C GLN A 132 -21.06 0.09 -8.14
N LEU A 133 -19.98 0.68 -7.64
CA LEU A 133 -18.65 0.07 -7.69
C LEU A 133 -18.58 -1.24 -6.87
N ARG A 134 -19.27 -1.28 -5.73
CA ARG A 134 -19.40 -2.52 -4.95
C ARG A 134 -20.10 -3.62 -5.75
N HIS A 135 -21.16 -3.27 -6.47
CA HIS A 135 -21.86 -4.20 -7.35
C HIS A 135 -20.96 -4.61 -8.52
N GLU A 136 -20.32 -3.64 -9.18
CA GLU A 136 -19.41 -3.88 -10.31
C GLU A 136 -18.26 -4.84 -9.93
N LEU A 137 -17.66 -4.67 -8.73
CA LEU A 137 -16.62 -5.60 -8.25
C LEU A 137 -17.12 -7.03 -8.02
N MET A 138 -18.35 -7.19 -7.52
CA MET A 138 -18.95 -8.52 -7.39
C MET A 138 -19.21 -9.16 -8.76
N VAL A 139 -19.74 -8.38 -9.69
CA VAL A 139 -19.98 -8.82 -11.08
C VAL A 139 -18.65 -9.16 -11.75
N ALA A 140 -17.61 -8.35 -11.54
CA ALA A 140 -16.28 -8.55 -12.12
C ALA A 140 -15.68 -9.91 -11.75
N LEU A 141 -15.87 -10.36 -10.51
CA LEU A 141 -15.39 -11.66 -10.05
C LEU A 141 -16.14 -12.81 -10.73
N HIS A 142 -17.47 -12.69 -10.86
CA HIS A 142 -18.32 -13.72 -11.50
C HIS A 142 -18.16 -13.76 -13.02
N GLU A 143 -18.00 -12.62 -13.67
CA GLU A 143 -17.92 -12.52 -15.13
C GLU A 143 -16.48 -12.55 -15.65
N GLN A 144 -15.52 -12.96 -14.81
CA GLN A 144 -14.11 -13.10 -15.19
C GLN A 144 -13.51 -11.80 -15.80
N GLN A 145 -13.92 -10.64 -15.31
CA GLN A 145 -13.38 -9.36 -15.76
C GLN A 145 -11.99 -9.07 -15.17
N PHE A 146 -11.63 -9.74 -14.08
CA PHE A 146 -10.26 -9.69 -13.57
C PHE A 146 -9.33 -10.55 -14.43
N LYS A 147 -8.12 -10.05 -14.62
CA LYS A 147 -7.04 -10.71 -15.34
C LYS A 147 -5.75 -10.60 -14.54
N LEU A 148 -4.89 -11.61 -14.60
CA LEU A 148 -3.55 -11.51 -14.07
C LEU A 148 -2.57 -11.11 -15.17
N PHE A 149 -1.72 -10.16 -14.82
CA PHE A 149 -0.52 -9.80 -15.55
C PHE A 149 0.65 -10.20 -14.67
N TYR A 150 1.76 -10.54 -15.28
CA TYR A 150 2.95 -10.99 -14.57
C TYR A 150 4.12 -10.12 -14.91
N GLN A 151 4.94 -9.81 -13.92
CA GLN A 151 6.21 -9.13 -14.12
C GLN A 151 7.34 -10.02 -13.65
N PRO A 152 8.36 -10.27 -14.49
CA PRO A 152 9.46 -11.15 -14.12
C PRO A 152 10.39 -10.48 -13.13
N ILE A 153 10.85 -11.29 -12.16
CA ILE A 153 11.91 -11.00 -11.22
C ILE A 153 13.10 -11.89 -11.61
N LEU A 154 14.22 -11.25 -11.94
CA LEU A 154 15.38 -11.90 -12.48
C LEU A 154 16.48 -12.04 -11.42
N ASP A 155 17.16 -13.16 -11.43
CA ASP A 155 18.40 -13.34 -10.70
C ASP A 155 19.47 -12.37 -11.26
N SER A 156 20.10 -11.60 -10.42
CA SER A 156 20.99 -10.52 -10.83
C SER A 156 22.28 -11.02 -11.50
N GLU A 157 22.78 -12.18 -11.08
CA GLU A 157 24.02 -12.75 -11.62
C GLU A 157 23.79 -13.49 -12.95
N THR A 158 22.76 -14.33 -12.99
CA THR A 158 22.50 -15.19 -14.15
C THR A 158 21.58 -14.55 -15.20
N GLY A 159 20.82 -13.52 -14.83
CA GLY A 159 19.79 -12.91 -15.66
C GLY A 159 18.57 -13.80 -15.92
N LYS A 160 18.47 -14.96 -15.28
CA LYS A 160 17.34 -15.89 -15.43
C LYS A 160 16.15 -15.47 -14.59
N VAL A 161 14.95 -15.67 -15.14
CA VAL A 161 13.71 -15.45 -14.39
C VAL A 161 13.58 -16.49 -13.29
N LYS A 162 13.46 -16.02 -12.05
CA LYS A 162 13.28 -16.85 -10.83
C LYS A 162 11.87 -16.81 -10.29
N CYS A 163 11.22 -15.66 -10.43
CA CYS A 163 9.87 -15.43 -9.90
C CYS A 163 9.07 -14.58 -10.86
N LEU A 164 7.76 -14.71 -10.79
CA LEU A 164 6.79 -13.88 -11.50
C LEU A 164 5.90 -13.19 -10.47
N GLU A 165 5.90 -11.88 -10.42
CA GLU A 165 4.93 -11.16 -9.60
C GLU A 165 3.57 -11.11 -10.29
N ALA A 166 2.52 -11.62 -9.63
CA ALA A 166 1.16 -11.63 -10.14
C ALA A 166 0.45 -10.32 -9.80
N LEU A 167 0.10 -9.57 -10.82
CA LEU A 167 -0.47 -8.24 -10.75
C LEU A 167 -1.89 -8.25 -11.31
N ILE A 168 -2.89 -8.05 -10.45
CA ILE A 168 -4.29 -8.00 -10.87
C ILE A 168 -4.56 -6.79 -11.77
N ARG A 169 -5.40 -6.98 -12.78
CA ARG A 169 -5.93 -5.95 -13.67
C ARG A 169 -7.44 -6.14 -13.80
N TRP A 170 -8.19 -5.07 -13.77
CA TRP A 170 -9.64 -5.12 -14.00
C TRP A 170 -9.96 -4.63 -15.40
N GLN A 171 -10.41 -5.54 -16.26
CA GLN A 171 -10.86 -5.23 -17.60
C GLN A 171 -12.38 -5.04 -17.58
N HIS A 172 -12.82 -3.80 -17.30
CA HIS A 172 -14.23 -3.47 -17.27
C HIS A 172 -14.79 -3.39 -18.70
N PRO A 173 -15.98 -3.95 -18.97
CA PRO A 173 -16.52 -4.00 -20.34
C PRO A 173 -16.76 -2.64 -20.97
N GLU A 174 -17.13 -1.64 -20.18
CA GLU A 174 -17.44 -0.29 -20.66
C GLU A 174 -16.31 0.73 -20.40
N LYS A 175 -15.57 0.59 -19.28
CA LYS A 175 -14.55 1.55 -18.83
C LYS A 175 -13.14 1.18 -19.25
N GLY A 176 -12.95 0.02 -19.90
CA GLY A 176 -11.63 -0.49 -20.23
C GLY A 176 -10.84 -0.97 -19.01
N PHE A 177 -9.52 -0.76 -18.99
CA PHE A 177 -8.70 -1.16 -17.85
C PHE A 177 -8.83 -0.16 -16.70
N ILE A 178 -9.30 -0.63 -15.54
CA ILE A 178 -9.34 0.12 -14.29
C ILE A 178 -8.06 -0.21 -13.50
N SER A 179 -7.38 0.83 -12.99
CA SER A 179 -6.15 0.69 -12.24
C SER A 179 -6.37 -0.02 -10.89
N PRO A 180 -5.46 -0.92 -10.47
CA PRO A 180 -5.47 -1.47 -9.11
C PRO A 180 -5.53 -0.39 -8.02
N ALA A 181 -4.83 0.73 -8.20
CA ALA A 181 -4.85 1.87 -7.28
C ALA A 181 -6.26 2.47 -7.08
N ASP A 182 -7.16 2.32 -8.07
CA ASP A 182 -8.52 2.85 -7.99
C ASP A 182 -9.50 1.90 -7.29
N PHE A 183 -9.35 0.57 -7.47
CA PHE A 183 -10.34 -0.38 -6.95
C PHE A 183 -9.89 -1.17 -5.71
N ILE A 184 -8.59 -1.42 -5.52
CA ILE A 184 -8.09 -2.19 -4.36
C ILE A 184 -8.41 -1.50 -3.04
N PRO A 185 -8.16 -0.18 -2.83
CA PRO A 185 -8.51 0.48 -1.59
C PRO A 185 -10.02 0.44 -1.30
N PHE A 186 -10.83 0.41 -2.34
CA PHE A 186 -12.27 0.28 -2.20
C PHE A 186 -12.67 -1.17 -1.86
N ALA A 187 -12.08 -2.17 -2.52
CA ALA A 187 -12.32 -3.57 -2.23
C ALA A 187 -11.91 -3.93 -0.78
N GLU A 188 -10.85 -3.30 -0.26
CA GLU A 188 -10.45 -3.43 1.15
C GLU A 188 -11.51 -2.84 2.09
N ARG A 189 -11.96 -1.60 1.87
CA ARG A 189 -12.99 -0.97 2.72
C ARG A 189 -14.31 -1.74 2.74
N THR A 190 -14.66 -2.40 1.65
CA THR A 190 -15.91 -3.20 1.54
C THR A 190 -15.75 -4.66 1.91
N GLY A 191 -14.52 -5.12 2.18
CA GLY A 191 -14.19 -6.51 2.48
C GLY A 191 -14.14 -7.44 1.25
N GLN A 192 -14.44 -6.93 0.05
CA GLN A 192 -14.42 -7.72 -1.20
C GLN A 192 -13.01 -8.16 -1.60
N ILE A 193 -11.98 -7.47 -1.09
CA ILE A 193 -10.58 -7.83 -1.32
C ILE A 193 -10.28 -9.27 -0.89
N VAL A 194 -11.02 -9.83 0.07
CA VAL A 194 -10.83 -11.21 0.52
C VAL A 194 -11.14 -12.19 -0.63
N SER A 195 -12.32 -12.07 -1.25
CA SER A 195 -12.71 -12.94 -2.36
C SER A 195 -11.89 -12.70 -3.62
N ILE A 196 -11.51 -11.44 -3.88
CA ILE A 196 -10.62 -11.08 -4.99
C ILE A 196 -9.25 -11.73 -4.78
N GLY A 197 -8.68 -11.65 -3.59
CA GLY A 197 -7.37 -12.20 -3.30
C GLY A 197 -7.34 -13.73 -3.28
N GLU A 198 -8.42 -14.39 -2.86
CA GLU A 198 -8.57 -15.84 -3.02
C GLU A 198 -8.56 -16.24 -4.49
N TRP A 199 -9.27 -15.48 -5.35
CA TRP A 199 -9.25 -15.67 -6.79
C TRP A 199 -7.86 -15.45 -7.37
N VAL A 200 -7.15 -14.37 -6.96
CA VAL A 200 -5.78 -14.07 -7.41
C VAL A 200 -4.83 -15.21 -7.06
N LEU A 201 -4.85 -15.68 -5.81
CA LEU A 201 -4.01 -16.80 -5.36
C LEU A 201 -4.26 -18.06 -6.19
N ARG A 202 -5.53 -18.43 -6.38
CA ARG A 202 -5.90 -19.61 -7.18
C ARG A 202 -5.41 -19.48 -8.62
N GLN A 203 -5.76 -18.38 -9.27
CA GLN A 203 -5.44 -18.17 -10.69
C GLN A 203 -3.93 -18.10 -10.93
N ALA A 204 -3.18 -17.42 -10.05
CA ALA A 204 -1.73 -17.31 -10.14
C ALA A 204 -1.04 -18.67 -10.02
N CYS A 205 -1.45 -19.47 -9.03
CA CYS A 205 -0.90 -20.82 -8.85
C CYS A 205 -1.26 -21.74 -10.03
N GLU A 206 -2.49 -21.72 -10.53
CA GLU A 206 -2.92 -22.53 -11.68
C GLU A 206 -2.16 -22.18 -12.96
N GLU A 207 -2.04 -20.86 -13.27
CA GLU A 207 -1.36 -20.41 -14.50
C GLU A 207 0.14 -20.72 -14.44
N VAL A 208 0.82 -20.46 -13.30
CA VAL A 208 2.25 -20.72 -13.18
C VAL A 208 2.55 -22.23 -13.10
N LYS A 209 1.69 -23.05 -12.46
CA LYS A 209 1.80 -24.51 -12.51
C LYS A 209 1.75 -25.02 -13.95
N ALA A 210 0.74 -24.58 -14.73
CA ALA A 210 0.59 -24.98 -16.12
C ALA A 210 1.81 -24.54 -16.96
N TRP A 211 2.31 -23.33 -16.74
CA TRP A 211 3.51 -22.82 -17.40
C TRP A 211 4.75 -23.68 -17.08
N ASN A 212 5.00 -23.94 -15.80
CA ASN A 212 6.15 -24.74 -15.35
C ASN A 212 6.11 -26.16 -15.93
N MET A 213 4.92 -26.79 -15.99
CA MET A 213 4.74 -28.10 -16.61
C MET A 213 5.00 -28.07 -18.12
N GLN A 214 4.54 -27.03 -18.82
CA GLN A 214 4.70 -26.90 -20.26
C GLN A 214 6.16 -26.64 -20.69
N HIS A 215 6.92 -25.88 -19.86
CA HIS A 215 8.26 -25.41 -20.21
C HIS A 215 9.37 -26.12 -19.41
N GLU A 216 9.01 -27.13 -18.60
CA GLU A 216 9.93 -27.87 -17.74
C GLU A 216 10.76 -26.94 -16.83
N THR A 217 10.11 -25.90 -16.27
CA THR A 217 10.72 -24.90 -15.37
C THR A 217 10.22 -25.04 -13.95
N GLN A 218 10.86 -24.32 -13.02
CA GLN A 218 10.48 -24.19 -11.62
C GLN A 218 10.47 -22.70 -11.21
N ILE A 219 9.72 -21.90 -11.97
CA ILE A 219 9.55 -20.48 -11.67
C ILE A 219 8.55 -20.35 -10.53
N SER A 220 8.88 -19.54 -9.51
CA SER A 220 7.96 -19.23 -8.43
C SER A 220 7.00 -18.11 -8.80
N VAL A 221 5.91 -17.98 -8.05
CA VAL A 221 4.96 -16.88 -8.20
C VAL A 221 4.86 -16.11 -6.90
N ALA A 222 4.93 -14.78 -7.00
CA ALA A 222 4.72 -13.85 -5.91
C ALA A 222 3.31 -13.26 -6.00
N VAL A 223 2.61 -13.23 -4.86
CA VAL A 223 1.23 -12.72 -4.78
C VAL A 223 1.12 -11.73 -3.61
N ASN A 224 0.64 -10.55 -3.92
CA ASN A 224 0.37 -9.51 -2.95
C ASN A 224 -0.80 -9.88 -2.03
N LEU A 225 -0.62 -9.72 -0.72
CA LEU A 225 -1.60 -10.06 0.30
C LEU A 225 -2.14 -8.81 1.00
N SER A 226 -3.47 -8.66 1.02
CA SER A 226 -4.07 -7.53 1.72
C SER A 226 -4.11 -7.71 3.24
N PRO A 227 -4.08 -6.60 4.02
CA PRO A 227 -4.18 -6.65 5.47
C PRO A 227 -5.44 -7.38 5.99
N LEU A 228 -6.55 -7.29 5.25
CA LEU A 228 -7.80 -7.95 5.62
C LEU A 228 -7.77 -9.46 5.42
N GLN A 229 -7.14 -9.92 4.32
CA GLN A 229 -6.95 -11.36 4.09
C GLN A 229 -6.05 -11.96 5.18
N PHE A 230 -4.93 -11.31 5.44
CA PHE A 230 -3.94 -11.78 6.41
C PHE A 230 -4.49 -11.91 7.83
N LYS A 231 -5.38 -10.98 8.25
CA LYS A 231 -5.98 -10.98 9.60
C LYS A 231 -7.20 -11.89 9.74
N ARG A 232 -7.70 -12.43 8.65
CA ARG A 232 -8.92 -13.27 8.67
C ARG A 232 -8.66 -14.58 9.41
N SER A 233 -9.58 -14.92 10.33
CA SER A 233 -9.58 -16.26 10.94
C SER A 233 -9.82 -17.31 9.84
N GLY A 234 -8.97 -18.33 9.78
CA GLY A 234 -9.05 -19.38 8.77
C GLY A 234 -8.17 -19.14 7.52
N PHE A 235 -7.49 -18.01 7.39
CA PHE A 235 -6.61 -17.72 6.23
C PHE A 235 -5.63 -18.86 5.94
N LEU A 236 -4.94 -19.38 6.96
CA LEU A 236 -3.95 -20.46 6.78
C LEU A 236 -4.59 -21.77 6.32
N SER A 237 -5.74 -22.14 6.88
CA SER A 237 -6.46 -23.37 6.48
C SER A 237 -6.96 -23.26 5.04
N ASP A 238 -7.47 -22.11 4.66
CA ASP A 238 -7.99 -21.87 3.32
C ASP A 238 -6.85 -21.88 2.29
N LEU A 239 -5.69 -21.28 2.64
CA LEU A 239 -4.49 -21.31 1.81
C LEU A 239 -3.97 -22.75 1.61
N GLN A 240 -3.89 -23.54 2.69
CA GLN A 240 -3.48 -24.95 2.61
C GLN A 240 -4.43 -25.77 1.75
N GLN A 241 -5.74 -25.58 1.92
CA GLN A 241 -6.74 -26.26 1.11
C GLN A 241 -6.61 -25.89 -0.35
N LEU A 242 -6.46 -24.60 -0.67
CA LEU A 242 -6.29 -24.11 -2.05
C LEU A 242 -5.05 -24.73 -2.71
N LEU A 243 -3.90 -24.72 -2.02
CA LEU A 243 -2.67 -25.29 -2.58
C LEU A 243 -2.76 -26.80 -2.78
N ALA A 244 -3.45 -27.51 -1.86
CA ALA A 244 -3.69 -28.94 -1.99
C ALA A 244 -4.66 -29.27 -3.17
N GLU A 245 -5.73 -28.49 -3.35
CA GLU A 245 -6.66 -28.64 -4.46
C GLU A 245 -5.97 -28.45 -5.84
N ILE A 246 -5.09 -27.46 -5.92
CA ILE A 246 -4.34 -27.15 -7.15
C ILE A 246 -3.14 -28.11 -7.31
N GLU A 247 -2.70 -28.77 -6.23
CA GLU A 247 -1.44 -29.50 -6.16
C GLU A 247 -0.23 -28.60 -6.52
N PHE A 248 -0.20 -27.36 -5.98
CA PHE A 248 0.86 -26.42 -6.23
C PHE A 248 2.00 -26.62 -5.23
N PRO A 249 3.28 -26.71 -5.66
CA PRO A 249 4.42 -26.81 -4.76
C PRO A 249 4.53 -25.56 -3.87
N HIS A 250 4.50 -25.75 -2.56
CA HIS A 250 4.44 -24.64 -1.59
C HIS A 250 5.69 -23.74 -1.70
N GLU A 251 6.85 -24.33 -1.97
CA GLU A 251 8.13 -23.64 -2.14
C GLU A 251 8.18 -22.71 -3.38
N LEU A 252 7.25 -22.86 -4.30
CA LEU A 252 7.13 -22.00 -5.47
C LEU A 252 6.11 -20.87 -5.26
N LEU A 253 5.44 -20.80 -4.10
CA LEU A 253 4.61 -19.66 -3.74
C LEU A 253 5.40 -18.69 -2.84
N LYS A 254 5.33 -17.41 -3.18
CA LYS A 254 5.80 -16.30 -2.35
C LYS A 254 4.62 -15.40 -2.03
N LEU A 255 4.46 -15.02 -0.76
CA LEU A 255 3.47 -14.03 -0.34
C LEU A 255 4.16 -12.70 -0.07
N GLU A 256 3.67 -11.64 -0.69
CA GLU A 256 4.15 -10.28 -0.50
C GLU A 256 3.24 -9.54 0.48
N VAL A 257 3.85 -8.95 1.50
CA VAL A 257 3.18 -8.20 2.56
C VAL A 257 3.83 -6.85 2.71
N THR A 258 3.07 -5.79 2.84
CA THR A 258 3.65 -4.46 3.03
C THR A 258 4.24 -4.27 4.43
N GLU A 259 5.28 -3.47 4.54
CA GLU A 259 5.89 -3.08 5.82
C GLU A 259 4.84 -2.56 6.82
N SER A 260 3.96 -1.66 6.37
CA SER A 260 2.90 -1.06 7.18
C SER A 260 1.91 -2.09 7.74
N MET A 261 1.60 -3.14 6.99
CA MET A 261 0.72 -4.22 7.44
C MET A 261 1.30 -4.98 8.64
N LEU A 262 2.60 -5.23 8.60
CA LEU A 262 3.29 -5.95 9.67
C LEU A 262 3.34 -5.13 10.96
N ILE A 263 3.68 -3.85 10.87
CA ILE A 263 3.73 -2.93 12.01
C ILE A 263 2.35 -2.81 12.67
N ALA A 264 1.29 -2.65 11.89
CA ALA A 264 -0.07 -2.45 12.40
C ALA A 264 -0.66 -3.67 13.13
N SER A 265 -0.11 -4.86 12.96
CA SER A 265 -0.68 -6.11 13.50
C SER A 265 0.14 -6.75 14.63
N GLY A 266 1.34 -6.27 14.90
CA GLY A 266 2.20 -6.68 16.02
C GLY A 266 2.47 -8.20 16.10
N ASP A 267 2.46 -8.76 17.31
CA ASP A 267 2.82 -10.16 17.59
C ASP A 267 1.97 -11.20 16.84
N LYS A 268 0.70 -10.88 16.54
CA LYS A 268 -0.17 -11.79 15.76
C LYS A 268 0.32 -11.99 14.33
N SER A 269 0.88 -10.95 13.71
CA SER A 269 1.48 -11.07 12.38
C SER A 269 2.65 -12.03 12.38
N ILE A 270 3.49 -11.95 13.40
CA ILE A 270 4.66 -12.83 13.54
C ILE A 270 4.23 -14.30 13.62
N GLU A 271 3.17 -14.60 14.35
CA GLU A 271 2.67 -15.96 14.46
C GLU A 271 2.12 -16.50 13.13
N ILE A 272 1.34 -15.68 12.40
CA ILE A 272 0.79 -16.06 11.09
C ILE A 272 1.93 -16.29 10.08
N LEU A 273 2.93 -15.40 10.03
CA LEU A 273 4.08 -15.55 9.14
C LEU A 273 4.91 -16.80 9.46
N LYS A 274 5.13 -17.12 10.74
CA LYS A 274 5.80 -18.35 11.14
C LYS A 274 5.07 -19.59 10.62
N ASN A 275 3.75 -19.58 10.70
CA ASN A 275 2.93 -20.69 10.21
C ASN A 275 2.96 -20.78 8.68
N VAL A 276 2.92 -19.65 7.95
CA VAL A 276 3.08 -19.59 6.49
C VAL A 276 4.44 -20.20 6.08
N ARG A 277 5.53 -19.79 6.73
CA ARG A 277 6.87 -20.33 6.43
C ARG A 277 7.00 -21.81 6.80
N ALA A 278 6.33 -22.26 7.87
CA ALA A 278 6.31 -23.67 8.24
C ALA A 278 5.65 -24.57 7.20
N LEU A 279 4.80 -23.99 6.30
CA LEU A 279 4.26 -24.67 5.13
C LEU A 279 5.25 -24.76 3.96
N GLY A 280 6.41 -24.11 4.03
CA GLY A 280 7.37 -24.00 2.94
C GLY A 280 7.14 -22.81 2.00
N ILE A 281 6.17 -21.95 2.30
CA ILE A 281 5.85 -20.75 1.51
C ILE A 281 6.81 -19.63 1.89
N LYS A 282 7.41 -18.96 0.90
CA LYS A 282 8.29 -17.80 1.13
C LYS A 282 7.48 -16.55 1.45
N VAL A 283 8.05 -15.67 2.27
CA VAL A 283 7.45 -14.38 2.63
C VAL A 283 8.40 -13.25 2.25
N SER A 284 7.91 -12.30 1.47
CA SER A 284 8.62 -11.07 1.07
C SER A 284 7.95 -9.85 1.68
N VAL A 285 8.75 -8.87 2.12
CA VAL A 285 8.24 -7.57 2.58
C VAL A 285 8.36 -6.58 1.44
N ASP A 286 7.22 -6.04 1.04
CA ASP A 286 7.10 -5.07 -0.03
C ASP A 286 7.19 -3.63 0.48
N ASP A 287 7.53 -2.68 -0.42
CA ASP A 287 7.71 -1.25 -0.14
C ASP A 287 8.69 -0.95 1.00
N PHE A 288 9.73 -1.81 1.18
CA PHE A 288 10.64 -1.70 2.31
C PHE A 288 11.47 -0.40 2.26
N GLY A 289 11.49 0.29 3.41
CA GLY A 289 12.22 1.55 3.60
C GLY A 289 11.40 2.81 3.39
N THR A 290 10.14 2.71 2.96
CA THR A 290 9.23 3.86 2.85
C THR A 290 8.53 4.18 4.19
N GLY A 291 8.59 3.25 5.16
CA GLY A 291 7.96 3.34 6.48
C GLY A 291 8.95 3.63 7.61
N TYR A 292 8.47 3.57 8.83
CA TYR A 292 9.23 3.77 10.07
C TYR A 292 9.67 2.44 10.71
N SER A 293 10.16 1.48 9.95
CA SER A 293 10.62 0.22 10.55
C SER A 293 11.82 0.41 11.46
N SER A 294 11.65 0.01 12.70
CA SER A 294 12.78 -0.17 13.61
C SER A 294 13.58 -1.41 13.18
N LEU A 295 14.90 -1.28 13.04
CA LEU A 295 15.80 -2.40 12.76
C LEU A 295 15.62 -3.58 13.74
N SER A 296 15.21 -3.28 14.98
CA SER A 296 14.89 -4.31 15.98
C SER A 296 13.66 -5.12 15.58
N TYR A 297 12.70 -4.51 14.92
CA TYR A 297 11.50 -5.19 14.44
C TYR A 297 11.81 -6.09 13.24
N LEU A 298 12.54 -5.59 12.25
CA LEU A 298 12.98 -6.37 11.09
C LEU A 298 13.68 -7.68 11.54
N ARG A 299 14.56 -7.62 12.52
CA ARG A 299 15.26 -8.79 13.06
C ARG A 299 14.32 -9.86 13.62
N SER A 300 13.14 -9.49 14.09
CA SER A 300 12.18 -10.41 14.70
C SER A 300 11.18 -11.01 13.70
N LEU A 301 11.13 -10.47 12.48
CA LEU A 301 10.19 -10.92 11.46
C LEU A 301 10.64 -12.26 10.85
N PRO A 302 9.74 -13.25 10.77
CA PRO A 302 10.00 -14.50 10.06
C PRO A 302 9.73 -14.31 8.56
N ILE A 303 10.66 -13.69 7.87
CA ILE A 303 10.60 -13.37 6.43
C ILE A 303 11.79 -13.96 5.70
N ASP A 304 11.77 -14.01 4.39
CA ASP A 304 12.79 -14.58 3.54
C ASP A 304 13.43 -13.52 2.63
N GLU A 305 12.69 -12.44 2.33
CA GLU A 305 13.10 -11.47 1.33
C GLU A 305 12.54 -10.08 1.66
N ILE A 306 13.27 -9.05 1.22
CA ILE A 306 12.78 -7.66 1.19
C ILE A 306 12.82 -7.11 -0.24
N LYS A 307 11.81 -6.29 -0.61
CA LYS A 307 11.76 -5.57 -1.88
C LYS A 307 12.06 -4.10 -1.64
N LEU A 308 13.11 -3.60 -2.26
CA LEU A 308 13.50 -2.19 -2.19
C LEU A 308 12.62 -1.38 -3.15
N ASP A 309 11.88 -0.42 -2.60
CA ASP A 309 10.98 0.43 -3.38
C ASP A 309 11.72 1.22 -4.45
N ARG A 310 11.04 1.46 -5.58
CA ARG A 310 11.55 2.21 -6.73
C ARG A 310 12.10 3.59 -6.39
N SER A 311 11.62 4.23 -5.30
CA SER A 311 12.08 5.57 -4.89
C SER A 311 13.56 5.60 -4.56
N PHE A 312 14.14 4.49 -4.11
CA PHE A 312 15.58 4.35 -3.88
C PHE A 312 16.36 4.12 -5.18
N VAL A 313 15.75 3.42 -6.14
CA VAL A 313 16.40 3.00 -7.39
C VAL A 313 16.41 4.09 -8.46
N GLN A 314 15.38 4.94 -8.50
CA GLN A 314 15.15 5.92 -9.57
C GLN A 314 16.28 6.93 -9.79
N HIS A 315 17.10 7.21 -8.78
CA HIS A 315 18.20 8.17 -8.85
C HIS A 315 19.58 7.52 -9.02
N LEU A 316 19.63 6.21 -9.26
CA LEU A 316 20.85 5.47 -9.55
C LEU A 316 21.20 5.53 -11.06
N PRO A 317 22.49 5.42 -11.38
CA PRO A 317 23.65 5.76 -10.56
C PRO A 317 23.86 7.27 -10.46
N GLY A 318 24.68 7.72 -9.51
CA GLY A 318 25.14 9.11 -9.43
C GLY A 318 24.62 9.91 -8.23
N ASN A 319 23.61 9.41 -7.50
CA ASN A 319 23.26 9.95 -6.20
C ASN A 319 23.97 9.13 -5.09
N LEU A 320 25.12 9.62 -4.63
CA LEU A 320 25.94 8.95 -3.61
C LEU A 320 25.19 8.64 -2.31
N ARG A 321 24.13 9.39 -1.97
CA ARG A 321 23.33 9.14 -0.78
C ARG A 321 22.42 7.93 -0.97
N ASP A 322 21.75 7.86 -2.11
CA ASP A 322 20.86 6.76 -2.43
C ASP A 322 21.66 5.46 -2.63
N GLU A 323 22.83 5.53 -3.28
CA GLU A 323 23.78 4.41 -3.37
C GLU A 323 24.20 3.89 -1.99
N ALA A 324 24.61 4.80 -1.08
CA ALA A 324 25.01 4.42 0.27
C ALA A 324 23.86 3.81 1.09
N ILE A 325 22.63 4.28 0.90
CA ILE A 325 21.44 3.71 1.54
C ILE A 325 21.19 2.29 1.03
N ILE A 326 21.21 2.09 -0.29
CA ILE A 326 21.00 0.78 -0.91
C ILE A 326 22.06 -0.21 -0.46
N GLU A 327 23.34 0.16 -0.51
CA GLU A 327 24.44 -0.66 -0.03
C GLU A 327 24.24 -1.09 1.44
N ALA A 328 23.85 -0.13 2.28
CA ALA A 328 23.58 -0.41 3.69
C ALA A 328 22.38 -1.35 3.87
N MET A 329 21.29 -1.18 3.09
CA MET A 329 20.09 -2.01 3.15
C MET A 329 20.39 -3.44 2.68
N ILE A 330 21.10 -3.62 1.56
CA ILE A 330 21.50 -4.93 1.04
C ILE A 330 22.42 -5.63 2.05
N THR A 331 23.43 -4.92 2.55
CA THR A 331 24.35 -5.48 3.55
C THR A 331 23.62 -5.92 4.82
N LEU A 332 22.66 -5.11 5.30
CA LEU A 332 21.86 -5.44 6.47
C LEU A 332 20.98 -6.68 6.21
N ALA A 333 20.30 -6.73 5.07
CA ALA A 333 19.46 -7.86 4.69
C ALA A 333 20.26 -9.16 4.67
N HIS A 334 21.41 -9.18 4.00
CA HIS A 334 22.30 -10.35 3.94
C HIS A 334 22.81 -10.77 5.33
N LYS A 335 23.08 -9.81 6.25
CA LYS A 335 23.45 -10.12 7.65
C LYS A 335 22.31 -10.73 8.46
N LEU A 336 21.10 -10.61 7.99
CA LEU A 336 19.88 -11.19 8.57
C LEU A 336 19.44 -12.45 7.80
N ASP A 337 20.25 -12.95 6.87
CA ASP A 337 19.95 -14.10 5.99
C ASP A 337 18.70 -13.86 5.12
N LEU A 338 18.49 -12.62 4.66
CA LEU A 338 17.38 -12.20 3.78
C LEU A 338 17.90 -11.96 2.36
N GLU A 339 17.13 -12.38 1.37
CA GLU A 339 17.31 -12.02 -0.05
C GLU A 339 16.77 -10.61 -0.33
N VAL A 340 17.29 -9.93 -1.36
CA VAL A 340 16.89 -8.56 -1.72
C VAL A 340 16.45 -8.50 -3.17
N VAL A 341 15.26 -7.96 -3.40
CA VAL A 341 14.75 -7.58 -4.73
C VAL A 341 14.83 -6.07 -4.88
N ALA A 342 15.41 -5.57 -5.94
CA ALA A 342 15.34 -4.14 -6.29
C ALA A 342 14.28 -3.91 -7.36
N GLU A 343 13.37 -2.98 -7.09
CA GLU A 343 12.25 -2.67 -7.96
C GLU A 343 12.44 -1.40 -8.79
N GLY A 344 11.63 -1.27 -9.84
CA GLY A 344 11.55 -0.04 -10.62
C GLY A 344 12.77 0.23 -11.49
N ILE A 345 13.51 -0.78 -11.90
CA ILE A 345 14.66 -0.65 -12.80
C ILE A 345 14.16 -0.26 -14.19
N GLU A 346 14.63 0.87 -14.70
CA GLU A 346 14.21 1.43 -15.99
C GLU A 346 15.32 1.48 -17.04
N ASN A 347 16.59 1.32 -16.63
CA ASN A 347 17.75 1.39 -17.52
C ASN A 347 18.89 0.44 -17.09
N PRO A 348 19.86 0.14 -18.00
CA PRO A 348 20.96 -0.78 -17.72
C PRO A 348 21.92 -0.24 -16.67
N GLU A 349 22.10 1.07 -16.55
CA GLU A 349 23.00 1.69 -15.59
C GLU A 349 22.54 1.43 -14.14
N GLN A 350 21.23 1.48 -13.90
CA GLN A 350 20.64 1.10 -12.61
C GLN A 350 20.88 -0.39 -12.28
N ALA A 351 20.66 -1.25 -13.28
CA ALA A 351 20.88 -2.68 -13.12
C ALA A 351 22.33 -3.01 -12.75
N GLU A 352 23.32 -2.43 -13.45
CA GLU A 352 24.73 -2.65 -13.18
C GLU A 352 25.14 -2.09 -11.80
N CYS A 353 24.62 -0.94 -11.40
CA CYS A 353 24.86 -0.38 -10.09
C CYS A 353 24.36 -1.33 -8.99
N LEU A 354 23.13 -1.85 -9.09
CA LEU A 354 22.56 -2.79 -8.12
C LEU A 354 23.33 -4.12 -8.08
N LYS A 355 23.76 -4.66 -9.22
CA LYS A 355 24.63 -5.83 -9.30
C LYS A 355 25.96 -5.61 -8.59
N SER A 356 26.56 -4.42 -8.76
CA SER A 356 27.85 -4.10 -8.09
C SER A 356 27.72 -4.04 -6.57
N HIS A 357 26.52 -3.77 -6.06
CA HIS A 357 26.17 -3.84 -4.63
C HIS A 357 25.66 -5.21 -4.18
N HIS A 358 25.76 -6.25 -5.04
CA HIS A 358 25.34 -7.63 -4.75
C HIS A 358 23.84 -7.78 -4.43
N CYS A 359 22.98 -7.00 -5.09
CA CYS A 359 21.55 -7.22 -5.01
C CYS A 359 21.21 -8.59 -5.63
N ASP A 360 20.37 -9.40 -4.97
CA ASP A 360 20.10 -10.79 -5.40
C ASP A 360 19.18 -10.84 -6.62
N TYR A 361 18.13 -10.02 -6.63
CA TYR A 361 17.12 -10.04 -7.68
C TYR A 361 16.80 -8.64 -8.19
N LEU A 362 16.39 -8.57 -9.45
CA LEU A 362 16.13 -7.34 -10.17
C LEU A 362 14.76 -7.39 -10.86
N GLN A 363 13.97 -6.31 -10.69
CA GLN A 363 12.65 -6.15 -11.31
C GLN A 363 12.47 -4.75 -11.84
N GLY A 364 11.91 -4.61 -13.06
CA GLY A 364 11.63 -3.29 -13.62
C GLY A 364 11.28 -3.32 -15.10
N PHE A 365 10.87 -2.16 -15.60
CA PHE A 365 10.46 -2.00 -17.00
C PHE A 365 11.62 -2.14 -17.99
N TYR A 366 12.86 -2.03 -17.51
CA TYR A 366 14.04 -2.35 -18.30
C TYR A 366 14.03 -3.79 -18.77
N TYR A 367 13.59 -4.74 -17.95
CA TYR A 367 13.50 -6.15 -18.29
C TYR A 367 12.19 -6.49 -19.01
N ALA A 368 11.07 -6.19 -18.36
CA ALA A 368 9.75 -6.37 -18.93
C ALA A 368 8.70 -5.53 -18.21
N LYS A 369 7.72 -5.03 -18.95
CA LYS A 369 6.49 -4.50 -18.38
C LYS A 369 5.56 -5.66 -18.00
N PRO A 370 4.68 -5.49 -16.99
CA PRO A 370 3.67 -6.48 -16.70
C PRO A 370 2.85 -6.85 -17.95
N ALA A 371 2.78 -8.15 -18.26
CA ALA A 371 2.04 -8.68 -19.39
C ALA A 371 1.34 -9.99 -19.01
N ARG A 372 0.46 -10.50 -19.87
CA ARG A 372 -0.10 -11.84 -19.69
C ARG A 372 1.01 -12.88 -19.79
N LEU A 373 0.92 -13.96 -19.04
CA LEU A 373 1.97 -14.98 -18.97
C LEU A 373 2.40 -15.49 -20.35
N ASN A 374 1.44 -15.75 -21.23
CA ASN A 374 1.69 -16.21 -22.60
C ASN A 374 2.27 -15.14 -23.56
N GLN A 375 2.37 -13.88 -23.12
CA GLN A 375 2.95 -12.75 -23.87
C GLN A 375 4.32 -12.36 -23.33
N LEU A 376 4.73 -12.90 -22.18
CA LEU A 376 6.06 -12.69 -21.67
C LEU A 376 7.05 -13.50 -22.48
N GLU A 377 7.94 -12.82 -23.19
CA GLU A 377 9.17 -13.42 -23.68
C GLU A 377 10.08 -13.64 -22.46
N LEU A 378 9.80 -14.70 -21.71
CA LEU A 378 10.69 -15.11 -20.62
C LEU A 378 11.96 -15.57 -21.29
N ILE A 379 13.02 -14.75 -21.13
CA ILE A 379 14.32 -14.92 -21.78
C ILE A 379 14.70 -16.39 -21.61
N SER A 380 14.62 -17.08 -22.72
CA SER A 380 15.03 -18.48 -22.81
C SER A 380 16.51 -18.51 -22.50
N SER A 381 16.86 -19.18 -21.44
CA SER A 381 18.19 -19.40 -20.87
C SER A 381 19.32 -19.52 -21.86
#